data_5b554f3a100ac73b3608d7c6e91e40b1
#
_entry.id   5b554f3a100ac73b3608d7c6e91e40b1
#
_cell.length_a   1.000
_cell.length_b   1.000
_cell.length_c   1.000
_cell.angle_alpha   90.00
_cell.angle_beta   90.00
_cell.angle_gamma   90.00
#
_symmetry.space_group_name_H-M   'P 1'
#
loop_
_entity.id
_entity.type
_entity.pdbx_description
1 polymer ?
#
loop_
_entity_poly.entity_id
_entity_poly.type
_entity_poly.pdbx_seq_one_letter_code
_entity_poly.pdbx_strand_id
1 'polypeptide(L)'
;MRIGTWNVEYAIHSLNQHRLAVLNARDAEVWVLTETHADLDLSGTHFPVVAEARPGLGTKKVKPGSTWVTIWSRFQLIRTVPVPDARRMVAAVFDAPGGPVAVAGVVLPWHDDVGDGPADPRPAHWAEHRRVLRDELPALLRALRESGTERRIVAGDFNAHLALPYPLSYPYPPDESLRRELAELMAREGLVCHTADEPYPLPLPRGLVPQTLIDHVCTDLGPGRVEAWSGIDGNGRQLSTHPGVVVTLAD
;
A
#
# COMPACT_ATOMS: atom_id res chain seq x y z
N MET A 1 -8.21 4.10 -16.22
CA MET A 1 -7.51 4.69 -15.04
C MET A 1 -6.29 3.86 -14.67
N ARG A 2 -5.13 4.49 -14.33
CA ARG A 2 -3.89 3.83 -13.91
C ARG A 2 -3.60 4.10 -12.43
N ILE A 3 -3.49 3.05 -11.64
CA ILE A 3 -3.29 3.11 -10.19
C ILE A 3 -2.02 2.37 -9.84
N GLY A 4 -1.11 3.02 -9.14
CA GLY A 4 0.14 2.40 -8.69
C GLY A 4 0.26 2.33 -7.17
N THR A 5 0.98 1.33 -6.69
CA THR A 5 1.48 1.27 -5.32
C THR A 5 2.93 0.81 -5.28
N TRP A 6 3.67 1.34 -4.31
CA TRP A 6 5.05 0.97 -4.08
C TRP A 6 5.47 1.32 -2.65
N ASN A 7 6.01 0.36 -1.93
CA ASN A 7 6.71 0.62 -0.67
C ASN A 7 8.13 1.11 -1.02
N VAL A 8 8.43 2.36 -0.68
CA VAL A 8 9.72 3.02 -1.02
C VAL A 8 10.76 2.96 0.11
N GLU A 9 10.49 2.17 1.16
CA GLU A 9 11.42 1.90 2.27
C GLU A 9 12.10 3.15 2.81
N TYR A 10 11.30 4.12 3.29
CA TYR A 10 11.82 5.38 3.83
C TYR A 10 12.75 6.10 2.86
N ALA A 11 12.18 6.62 1.82
CA ALA A 11 12.89 7.31 0.75
C ALA A 11 14.17 8.01 1.24
N ILE A 12 15.32 7.37 1.05
CA ILE A 12 16.62 7.95 1.34
C ILE A 12 16.88 9.03 0.28
N HIS A 13 17.18 10.25 0.69
CA HIS A 13 17.35 11.41 -0.19
C HIS A 13 18.15 11.13 -1.47
N SER A 14 19.27 10.41 -1.36
CA SER A 14 20.14 10.09 -2.50
C SER A 14 19.49 9.19 -3.54
N LEU A 15 18.37 8.50 -3.21
CA LEU A 15 17.65 7.62 -4.11
C LEU A 15 16.37 8.24 -4.67
N ASN A 16 15.90 9.37 -4.10
CA ASN A 16 14.60 9.95 -4.48
C ASN A 16 14.53 10.36 -5.94
N GLN A 17 15.60 10.91 -6.52
CA GLN A 17 15.61 11.25 -7.94
C GLN A 17 15.42 10.01 -8.82
N HIS A 18 16.02 8.86 -8.45
CA HIS A 18 15.85 7.60 -9.18
C HIS A 18 14.44 7.04 -9.02
N ARG A 19 13.88 7.11 -7.79
CA ARG A 19 12.48 6.72 -7.52
C ARG A 19 11.50 7.57 -8.30
N LEU A 20 11.68 8.90 -8.31
CA LEU A 20 10.86 9.81 -9.11
C LEU A 20 10.93 9.51 -10.60
N ALA A 21 12.12 9.19 -11.12
CA ALA A 21 12.25 8.77 -12.51
C ALA A 21 11.45 7.51 -12.83
N VAL A 22 11.46 6.51 -11.94
CA VAL A 22 10.66 5.29 -12.09
C VAL A 22 9.16 5.61 -12.02
N LEU A 23 8.72 6.38 -11.03
CA LEU A 23 7.31 6.75 -10.86
C LEU A 23 6.80 7.53 -12.09
N ASN A 24 7.55 8.50 -12.58
CA ASN A 24 7.20 9.27 -13.77
C ASN A 24 7.15 8.39 -15.03
N ALA A 25 8.09 7.45 -15.19
CA ALA A 25 8.09 6.55 -16.34
C ALA A 25 6.90 5.57 -16.32
N ARG A 26 6.37 5.22 -15.15
CA ARG A 26 5.18 4.36 -14.99
C ARG A 26 3.87 5.09 -15.18
N ASP A 27 3.87 6.42 -15.05
CA ASP A 27 2.78 7.30 -15.46
C ASP A 27 1.40 6.91 -14.87
N ALA A 28 1.34 6.55 -13.58
CA ALA A 28 0.05 6.30 -12.93
C ALA A 28 -0.66 7.63 -12.59
N GLU A 29 -1.98 7.63 -12.66
CA GLU A 29 -2.82 8.78 -12.33
C GLU A 29 -3.04 8.90 -10.82
N VAL A 30 -2.98 7.75 -10.12
CA VAL A 30 -3.04 7.68 -8.67
C VAL A 30 -1.90 6.81 -8.18
N TRP A 31 -1.11 7.34 -7.27
CA TRP A 31 -0.08 6.60 -6.55
C TRP A 31 -0.46 6.46 -5.08
N VAL A 32 -0.35 5.25 -4.55
CA VAL A 32 -0.32 5.00 -3.11
C VAL A 32 1.09 4.58 -2.75
N LEU A 33 1.87 5.50 -2.21
CA LEU A 33 3.25 5.25 -1.82
C LEU A 33 3.31 4.98 -0.32
N THR A 34 3.98 3.90 0.07
CA THR A 34 4.13 3.50 1.46
C THR A 34 5.56 3.62 1.92
N GLU A 35 5.76 3.78 3.24
CA GLU A 35 7.05 4.08 3.87
C GLU A 35 7.76 5.28 3.20
N THR A 36 7.04 6.36 3.03
CA THR A 36 7.48 7.54 2.27
C THR A 36 8.04 8.65 3.17
N HIS A 37 8.61 9.66 2.56
CA HIS A 37 9.15 10.85 3.19
C HIS A 37 8.80 12.09 2.37
N ALA A 38 8.67 13.25 3.00
CA ALA A 38 8.33 14.52 2.36
C ALA A 38 9.27 14.92 1.20
N ASP A 39 10.50 14.38 1.16
CA ASP A 39 11.44 14.64 0.05
C ASP A 39 11.15 13.85 -1.22
N LEU A 40 10.27 12.86 -1.19
CA LEU A 40 9.77 12.18 -2.38
C LEU A 40 8.53 12.93 -2.86
N ASP A 41 8.75 13.98 -3.61
CA ASP A 41 7.73 14.97 -3.98
C ASP A 41 7.27 14.80 -5.43
N LEU A 42 5.97 14.50 -5.62
CA LEU A 42 5.29 14.46 -6.92
C LEU A 42 4.38 15.67 -7.16
N SER A 43 4.45 16.72 -6.33
CA SER A 43 3.54 17.90 -6.39
C SER A 43 3.58 18.64 -7.73
N GLY A 44 4.61 18.44 -8.55
CA GLY A 44 4.66 18.97 -9.92
C GLY A 44 3.59 18.42 -10.86
N THR A 45 3.00 17.24 -10.53
CA THR A 45 2.02 16.55 -11.38
C THR A 45 0.83 15.96 -10.61
N HIS A 46 0.92 15.83 -9.29
CA HIS A 46 -0.08 15.19 -8.44
C HIS A 46 -0.36 16.02 -7.18
N PHE A 47 -1.56 15.88 -6.66
CA PHE A 47 -1.98 16.43 -5.36
C PHE A 47 -1.74 15.41 -4.26
N PRO A 48 -1.08 15.77 -3.15
CA PRO A 48 -0.84 14.84 -2.04
C PRO A 48 -2.01 14.79 -1.06
N VAL A 49 -2.27 13.59 -0.52
CA VAL A 49 -3.01 13.39 0.73
C VAL A 49 -2.12 12.52 1.62
N VAL A 50 -1.66 13.09 2.71
CA VAL A 50 -0.57 12.53 3.53
C VAL A 50 -1.14 12.04 4.85
N ALA A 51 -0.76 10.83 5.26
CA ALA A 51 -1.05 10.31 6.59
C ALA A 51 -0.35 11.13 7.69
N GLU A 52 -0.80 11.01 8.93
CA GLU A 52 -0.10 11.61 10.07
C GLU A 52 1.35 11.13 10.17
N ALA A 53 2.18 11.98 10.77
CA ALA A 53 3.60 11.69 10.94
C ALA A 53 3.81 10.35 11.64
N ARG A 54 4.75 9.57 11.12
CA ARG A 54 5.11 8.29 11.69
C ARG A 54 5.76 8.47 13.06
N PRO A 55 5.28 7.78 14.11
CA PRO A 55 5.98 7.76 15.39
C PRO A 55 7.28 6.96 15.28
N GLY A 56 8.23 7.26 16.14
CA GLY A 56 9.43 6.44 16.28
C GLY A 56 9.04 5.05 16.80
N LEU A 57 9.63 4.01 16.22
CA LEU A 57 9.44 2.63 16.69
C LEU A 57 10.50 2.32 17.76
N GLY A 58 10.11 2.28 19.02
CA GLY A 58 10.98 2.01 20.13
C GLY A 58 12.13 3.04 20.21
N THR A 59 13.38 2.56 20.19
CA THR A 59 14.59 3.42 20.20
C THR A 59 14.98 3.98 18.82
N LYS A 60 14.33 3.55 17.75
CA LYS A 60 14.63 4.02 16.39
C LYS A 60 14.02 5.40 16.17
N LYS A 61 14.86 6.41 16.00
CA LYS A 61 14.42 7.76 15.60
C LYS A 61 13.93 7.70 14.14
N VAL A 62 12.70 8.08 13.93
CA VAL A 62 12.16 8.32 12.58
C VAL A 62 12.54 9.74 12.17
N LYS A 63 12.95 9.93 10.93
CA LYS A 63 13.27 11.26 10.41
C LYS A 63 11.98 12.09 10.35
N PRO A 64 12.02 13.38 10.74
CA PRO A 64 10.90 14.29 10.51
C PRO A 64 10.49 14.28 9.04
N GLY A 65 9.20 14.26 8.75
CA GLY A 65 8.67 14.17 7.40
C GLY A 65 8.44 12.74 6.88
N SER A 66 8.78 11.70 7.67
CA SER A 66 8.43 10.32 7.33
C SER A 66 6.98 10.04 7.64
N THR A 67 6.28 9.35 6.73
CA THR A 67 4.91 8.90 6.88
C THR A 67 4.79 7.43 6.44
N TRP A 68 3.80 6.72 6.97
CA TRP A 68 3.54 5.36 6.56
C TRP A 68 2.97 5.28 5.15
N VAL A 69 2.10 6.24 4.79
CA VAL A 69 1.42 6.24 3.50
C VAL A 69 1.11 7.65 3.03
N THR A 70 1.22 7.86 1.72
CA THR A 70 0.80 9.08 1.02
C THR A 70 0.09 8.69 -0.26
N ILE A 71 -1.09 9.27 -0.48
CA ILE A 71 -1.76 9.21 -1.78
C ILE A 71 -1.32 10.43 -2.59
N TRP A 72 -0.92 10.19 -3.83
CA TRP A 72 -0.65 11.22 -4.83
C TRP A 72 -1.62 11.03 -5.99
N SER A 73 -2.42 12.03 -6.32
CA SER A 73 -3.43 11.95 -7.37
C SER A 73 -3.31 13.09 -8.37
N ARG A 74 -3.43 12.80 -9.66
CA ARG A 74 -3.60 13.82 -10.70
C ARG A 74 -4.97 14.47 -10.65
N PHE A 75 -5.92 13.80 -10.02
CA PHE A 75 -7.29 14.28 -9.90
C PHE A 75 -7.41 15.25 -8.73
N GLN A 76 -8.27 16.24 -8.87
CA GLN A 76 -8.51 17.23 -7.83
C GLN A 76 -9.10 16.56 -6.59
N LEU A 77 -8.59 16.92 -5.41
CA LEU A 77 -9.14 16.51 -4.14
C LEU A 77 -10.51 17.15 -3.92
N ILE A 78 -11.54 16.33 -3.71
CA ILE A 78 -12.87 16.79 -3.28
C ILE A 78 -12.90 16.94 -1.76
N ARG A 79 -12.51 15.88 -1.04
CA ARG A 79 -12.42 15.86 0.43
C ARG A 79 -11.60 14.68 0.94
N THR A 80 -11.16 14.77 2.16
CA THR A 80 -10.63 13.61 2.90
C THR A 80 -11.77 12.77 3.49
N VAL A 81 -11.48 11.49 3.73
CA VAL A 81 -12.38 10.54 4.40
C VAL A 81 -11.76 10.20 5.75
N PRO A 82 -12.51 10.26 6.86
CA PRO A 82 -12.01 9.86 8.17
C PRO A 82 -11.53 8.40 8.18
N VAL A 83 -10.40 8.14 8.82
CA VAL A 83 -9.79 6.81 8.93
C VAL A 83 -9.59 6.43 10.39
N PRO A 84 -9.64 5.14 10.76
CA PRO A 84 -9.50 4.70 12.16
C PRO A 84 -8.07 4.88 12.71
N ASP A 85 -7.05 4.74 11.87
CA ASP A 85 -5.65 5.00 12.20
C ASP A 85 -5.05 5.97 11.18
N ALA A 86 -5.02 7.25 11.52
CA ALA A 86 -4.52 8.31 10.63
C ALA A 86 -3.01 8.25 10.34
N ARG A 87 -2.26 7.38 11.02
CA ARG A 87 -0.83 7.17 10.76
C ARG A 87 -0.60 6.11 9.69
N ARG A 88 -1.32 4.98 9.77
CA ARG A 88 -1.18 3.83 8.85
C ARG A 88 -2.15 3.84 7.70
N MET A 89 -3.14 4.72 7.76
CA MET A 89 -4.21 4.82 6.77
C MET A 89 -4.42 6.28 6.39
N VAL A 90 -4.74 6.50 5.13
CA VAL A 90 -5.20 7.78 4.62
C VAL A 90 -6.25 7.53 3.56
N ALA A 91 -7.31 8.33 3.52
CA ALA A 91 -8.35 8.16 2.51
C ALA A 91 -8.91 9.51 2.04
N ALA A 92 -9.27 9.57 0.77
CA ALA A 92 -9.80 10.77 0.14
C ALA A 92 -10.69 10.44 -1.05
N VAL A 93 -11.54 11.37 -1.42
CA VAL A 93 -12.35 11.37 -2.64
C VAL A 93 -11.78 12.36 -3.62
N PHE A 94 -11.57 11.91 -4.84
CA PHE A 94 -11.03 12.72 -5.95
C PHE A 94 -12.02 12.81 -7.09
N ASP A 95 -11.96 13.94 -7.84
CA ASP A 95 -12.76 14.18 -9.03
C ASP A 95 -12.09 13.56 -10.27
N ALA A 96 -12.39 12.31 -10.53
CA ALA A 96 -11.77 11.55 -11.62
C ALA A 96 -12.70 11.46 -12.84
N PRO A 97 -12.17 11.22 -14.05
CA PRO A 97 -12.98 10.90 -15.23
C PRO A 97 -13.93 9.74 -14.95
N GLY A 98 -15.18 9.89 -15.37
CA GLY A 98 -16.24 8.92 -15.08
C GLY A 98 -16.86 9.04 -13.68
N GLY A 99 -16.55 10.10 -12.95
CA GLY A 99 -17.12 10.45 -11.64
C GLY A 99 -16.16 10.29 -10.45
N PRO A 100 -16.58 10.76 -9.27
CA PRO A 100 -15.76 10.71 -8.07
C PRO A 100 -15.25 9.30 -7.73
N VAL A 101 -14.04 9.21 -7.24
CA VAL A 101 -13.41 7.96 -6.79
C VAL A 101 -12.87 8.12 -5.37
N ALA A 102 -13.20 7.19 -4.49
CA ALA A 102 -12.62 7.12 -3.15
C ALA A 102 -11.37 6.24 -3.18
N VAL A 103 -10.27 6.77 -2.69
CA VAL A 103 -8.99 6.07 -2.62
C VAL A 103 -8.57 5.99 -1.16
N ALA A 104 -8.22 4.78 -0.71
CA ALA A 104 -7.54 4.57 0.56
C ALA A 104 -6.15 4.00 0.34
N GLY A 105 -5.19 4.58 1.04
CA GLY A 105 -3.84 4.05 1.17
C GLY A 105 -3.66 3.43 2.56
N VAL A 106 -3.04 2.25 2.63
CA VAL A 106 -2.85 1.51 3.88
C VAL A 106 -1.44 0.93 4.00
N VAL A 107 -0.94 0.84 5.24
CA VAL A 107 0.17 -0.04 5.63
C VAL A 107 -0.34 -0.92 6.77
N LEU A 108 -0.58 -2.19 6.47
CA LEU A 108 -0.99 -3.15 7.50
C LEU A 108 0.23 -3.57 8.33
N PRO A 109 0.05 -3.91 9.62
CA PRO A 109 1.13 -4.34 10.47
C PRO A 109 1.85 -5.59 9.93
N TRP A 110 3.17 -5.65 10.07
CA TRP A 110 3.95 -6.87 9.77
C TRP A 110 3.98 -7.84 10.96
N HIS A 111 4.62 -9.00 10.79
CA HIS A 111 4.58 -10.12 11.75
C HIS A 111 5.06 -9.78 13.17
N ASP A 112 6.03 -8.87 13.33
CA ASP A 112 6.60 -8.45 14.62
C ASP A 112 6.11 -7.06 15.06
N ASP A 113 5.13 -6.51 14.39
CA ASP A 113 4.58 -5.20 14.75
C ASP A 113 3.81 -5.31 16.08
N VAL A 114 4.15 -4.44 17.00
CA VAL A 114 3.53 -4.40 18.33
C VAL A 114 2.50 -3.28 18.47
N GLY A 115 2.24 -2.55 17.38
CA GLY A 115 1.45 -1.31 17.45
C GLY A 115 2.13 -0.23 18.28
N ASP A 116 1.32 0.71 18.77
CA ASP A 116 1.79 1.83 19.61
C ASP A 116 1.80 1.51 21.12
N GLY A 117 1.49 0.26 21.48
CA GLY A 117 1.42 -0.19 22.86
C GLY A 117 2.79 -0.50 23.49
N PRO A 118 2.87 -0.61 24.82
CA PRO A 118 4.07 -1.11 25.47
C PRO A 118 4.35 -2.56 25.04
N ALA A 119 5.57 -2.81 24.59
CA ALA A 119 6.00 -4.08 24.00
C ALA A 119 6.34 -5.18 25.03
N ASP A 120 5.73 -5.19 26.24
CA ASP A 120 6.02 -6.19 27.26
C ASP A 120 4.73 -6.71 27.91
N PRO A 121 4.42 -8.03 27.81
CA PRO A 121 5.16 -9.02 27.05
C PRO A 121 4.99 -8.85 25.53
N ARG A 122 5.96 -9.26 24.71
CA ARG A 122 5.82 -9.23 23.25
C ARG A 122 4.57 -9.97 22.83
N PRO A 123 3.69 -9.36 22.03
CA PRO A 123 2.53 -10.06 21.50
C PRO A 123 2.97 -11.21 20.59
N ALA A 124 2.07 -12.15 20.38
CA ALA A 124 2.28 -13.23 19.40
C ALA A 124 2.48 -12.62 17.99
N HIS A 125 3.28 -13.29 17.17
CA HIS A 125 3.43 -12.91 15.76
C HIS A 125 2.06 -12.70 15.11
N TRP A 126 1.94 -11.63 14.30
CA TRP A 126 0.71 -11.24 13.61
C TRP A 126 -0.44 -10.77 14.52
N ALA A 127 -0.24 -10.60 15.83
CA ALA A 127 -1.32 -10.19 16.74
C ALA A 127 -1.88 -8.81 16.36
N GLU A 128 -1.01 -7.86 16.09
CA GLU A 128 -1.42 -6.50 15.71
C GLU A 128 -2.09 -6.49 14.33
N HIS A 129 -1.57 -7.25 13.36
CA HIS A 129 -2.21 -7.39 12.05
C HIS A 129 -3.65 -7.94 12.18
N ARG A 130 -3.84 -8.98 13.00
CA ARG A 130 -5.19 -9.53 13.27
C ARG A 130 -6.11 -8.51 13.92
N ARG A 131 -5.59 -7.70 14.84
CA ARG A 131 -6.35 -6.63 15.47
C ARG A 131 -6.80 -5.60 14.43
N VAL A 132 -5.89 -5.10 13.60
CA VAL A 132 -6.21 -4.14 12.54
C VAL A 132 -7.18 -4.72 11.53
N LEU A 133 -6.99 -5.98 11.12
CA LEU A 133 -7.87 -6.69 10.19
C LEU A 133 -9.30 -6.84 10.74
N ARG A 134 -9.46 -7.08 12.03
CA ARG A 134 -10.77 -7.23 12.67
C ARG A 134 -11.46 -5.90 12.97
N ASP A 135 -10.71 -4.91 13.43
CA ASP A 135 -11.28 -3.70 14.05
C ASP A 135 -11.18 -2.47 13.13
N GLU A 136 -10.03 -2.20 12.52
CA GLU A 136 -9.76 -0.96 11.81
C GLU A 136 -10.02 -1.05 10.30
N LEU A 137 -9.56 -2.10 9.65
CA LEU A 137 -9.76 -2.23 8.22
C LEU A 137 -11.25 -2.29 7.82
N PRO A 138 -12.13 -3.00 8.56
CA PRO A 138 -13.57 -2.94 8.32
C PRO A 138 -14.17 -1.55 8.55
N ALA A 139 -13.65 -0.78 9.51
CA ALA A 139 -14.10 0.59 9.76
C ALA A 139 -13.69 1.53 8.60
N LEU A 140 -12.46 1.38 8.07
CA LEU A 140 -12.01 2.10 6.88
C LEU A 140 -12.89 1.77 5.66
N LEU A 141 -13.14 0.49 5.39
CA LEU A 141 -13.96 0.05 4.25
C LEU A 141 -15.39 0.57 4.35
N ARG A 142 -15.95 0.62 5.55
CA ARG A 142 -17.24 1.26 5.82
C ARG A 142 -17.21 2.75 5.50
N ALA A 143 -16.19 3.48 5.98
CA ALA A 143 -16.05 4.91 5.72
C ALA A 143 -15.91 5.21 4.22
N LEU A 144 -15.21 4.35 3.45
CA LEU A 144 -15.14 4.45 1.99
C LEU A 144 -16.53 4.25 1.35
N ARG A 145 -17.30 3.25 1.79
CA ARG A 145 -18.66 3.01 1.29
C ARG A 145 -19.60 4.18 1.60
N GLU A 146 -19.50 4.74 2.81
CA GLU A 146 -20.28 5.89 3.26
C GLU A 146 -19.80 7.21 2.64
N SER A 147 -18.69 7.19 1.91
CA SER A 147 -18.18 8.38 1.22
C SER A 147 -19.07 8.86 0.07
N GLY A 148 -20.13 8.13 -0.30
CA GLY A 148 -21.08 8.54 -1.33
C GLY A 148 -20.55 8.38 -2.76
N THR A 149 -19.51 7.58 -2.96
CA THR A 149 -19.02 7.17 -4.28
C THR A 149 -19.08 5.64 -4.44
N GLU A 150 -19.51 5.19 -5.60
CA GLU A 150 -19.54 3.77 -5.96
C GLU A 150 -18.19 3.25 -6.50
N ARG A 151 -17.21 4.15 -6.62
CA ARG A 151 -15.89 3.86 -7.21
C ARG A 151 -14.85 3.90 -6.10
N ARG A 152 -14.30 2.73 -5.73
CA ARG A 152 -13.41 2.60 -4.58
C ARG A 152 -12.10 1.89 -4.94
N ILE A 153 -11.02 2.37 -4.34
CA ILE A 153 -9.68 1.83 -4.46
C ILE A 153 -9.10 1.70 -3.05
N VAL A 154 -8.54 0.54 -2.73
CA VAL A 154 -7.72 0.32 -1.53
C VAL A 154 -6.39 -0.22 -2.00
N ALA A 155 -5.30 0.49 -1.70
CA ALA A 155 -3.97 0.09 -2.14
C ALA A 155 -2.92 0.34 -1.06
N GLY A 156 -1.75 -0.27 -1.19
CA GLY A 156 -0.63 -0.09 -0.27
C GLY A 156 0.05 -1.39 0.11
N ASP A 157 0.82 -1.35 1.17
CA ASP A 157 1.53 -2.49 1.71
C ASP A 157 0.62 -3.24 2.71
N PHE A 158 0.12 -4.39 2.27
CA PHE A 158 -0.73 -5.22 3.12
C PHE A 158 0.09 -6.16 4.03
N ASN A 159 1.40 -6.20 3.83
CA ASN A 159 2.30 -7.11 4.55
C ASN A 159 1.84 -8.57 4.54
N ALA A 160 0.99 -8.95 3.61
CA ALA A 160 0.40 -10.27 3.49
C ALA A 160 0.25 -10.67 2.03
N HIS A 161 0.65 -11.90 1.73
CA HIS A 161 0.37 -12.52 0.44
C HIS A 161 -1.09 -12.95 0.38
N LEU A 162 -1.79 -12.65 -0.71
CA LEU A 162 -3.20 -13.03 -0.89
C LEU A 162 -3.40 -14.28 -1.75
N ALA A 163 -2.36 -14.71 -2.50
CA ALA A 163 -2.41 -15.97 -3.25
C ALA A 163 -2.56 -17.19 -2.36
N LEU A 164 -3.40 -18.16 -2.75
CA LEU A 164 -3.64 -19.43 -2.08
C LEU A 164 -3.62 -20.57 -3.11
N PRO A 165 -2.90 -21.72 -2.85
CA PRO A 165 -1.96 -21.99 -1.77
C PRO A 165 -0.63 -21.27 -1.98
N TYR A 166 0.06 -20.94 -0.91
CA TYR A 166 1.32 -20.22 -0.97
C TYR A 166 2.52 -21.14 -0.73
N PRO A 167 3.58 -21.10 -1.55
CA PRO A 167 4.82 -21.82 -1.27
C PRO A 167 5.53 -21.18 -0.07
N LEU A 168 5.70 -21.95 0.99
CA LEU A 168 6.29 -21.53 2.26
C LEU A 168 7.79 -21.27 2.11
N SER A 169 8.19 -20.08 1.78
CA SER A 169 9.61 -19.68 1.78
C SER A 169 9.93 -18.53 2.74
N TYR A 170 8.91 -17.93 3.34
CA TYR A 170 9.06 -16.83 4.29
C TYR A 170 9.17 -17.39 5.72
N PRO A 171 10.12 -16.91 6.56
CA PRO A 171 10.36 -17.48 7.90
C PRO A 171 9.17 -17.34 8.86
N TYR A 172 8.30 -16.36 8.64
CA TYR A 172 7.10 -16.13 9.46
C TYR A 172 5.92 -15.75 8.55
N PRO A 173 5.45 -16.66 7.67
CA PRO A 173 4.31 -16.34 6.82
C PRO A 173 3.08 -16.07 7.70
N PRO A 174 2.21 -15.13 7.31
CA PRO A 174 0.88 -15.08 7.89
C PRO A 174 0.23 -16.43 7.66
N ASP A 175 -0.46 -16.95 8.68
CA ASP A 175 -1.14 -18.22 8.48
C ASP A 175 -2.23 -18.10 7.39
N GLU A 176 -2.62 -19.24 6.84
CA GLU A 176 -3.62 -19.28 5.77
C GLU A 176 -4.94 -18.65 6.20
N SER A 177 -5.31 -18.78 7.50
CA SER A 177 -6.56 -18.21 8.02
C SER A 177 -6.57 -16.70 7.94
N LEU A 178 -5.47 -16.03 8.28
CA LEU A 178 -5.34 -14.56 8.22
C LEU A 178 -5.42 -14.06 6.77
N ARG A 179 -4.71 -14.73 5.85
CA ARG A 179 -4.74 -14.38 4.42
C ARG A 179 -6.13 -14.56 3.82
N ARG A 180 -6.80 -15.63 4.18
CA ARG A 180 -8.18 -15.94 3.77
C ARG A 180 -9.14 -14.89 4.32
N GLU A 181 -9.03 -14.54 5.61
CA GLU A 181 -9.86 -13.51 6.25
C GLU A 181 -9.71 -12.15 5.56
N LEU A 182 -8.47 -11.75 5.20
CA LEU A 182 -8.22 -10.51 4.46
C LEU A 182 -8.82 -10.55 3.05
N ALA A 183 -8.60 -11.64 2.31
CA ALA A 183 -9.16 -11.82 0.97
C ALA A 183 -10.71 -11.82 0.97
N GLU A 184 -11.31 -12.52 1.94
CA GLU A 184 -12.76 -12.56 2.12
C GLU A 184 -13.33 -11.19 2.53
N LEU A 185 -12.61 -10.42 3.33
CA LEU A 185 -13.02 -9.07 3.70
C LEU A 185 -13.09 -8.17 2.46
N MET A 186 -12.05 -8.17 1.62
CA MET A 186 -12.07 -7.41 0.36
C MET A 186 -13.21 -7.86 -0.55
N ALA A 187 -13.41 -9.17 -0.71
CA ALA A 187 -14.46 -9.73 -1.55
C ALA A 187 -15.87 -9.37 -1.05
N ARG A 188 -16.12 -9.41 0.26
CA ARG A 188 -17.41 -8.99 0.85
C ARG A 188 -17.74 -7.53 0.59
N GLU A 189 -16.71 -6.68 0.49
CA GLU A 189 -16.89 -5.27 0.13
C GLU A 189 -16.97 -5.04 -1.40
N GLY A 190 -16.93 -6.11 -2.19
CA GLY A 190 -16.97 -6.03 -3.66
C GLY A 190 -15.67 -5.55 -4.29
N LEU A 191 -14.57 -5.58 -3.55
CA LEU A 191 -13.24 -5.18 -4.03
C LEU A 191 -12.50 -6.39 -4.59
N VAL A 192 -12.06 -6.31 -5.83
CA VAL A 192 -11.20 -7.31 -6.48
C VAL A 192 -9.74 -6.92 -6.27
N CYS A 193 -8.94 -7.81 -5.69
CA CYS A 193 -7.51 -7.62 -5.59
C CYS A 193 -6.83 -8.05 -6.89
N HIS A 194 -6.40 -7.09 -7.70
CA HIS A 194 -5.77 -7.35 -9.01
C HIS A 194 -4.38 -7.96 -8.91
N THR A 195 -3.71 -7.77 -7.78
CA THR A 195 -2.31 -8.16 -7.58
C THR A 195 -2.15 -9.39 -6.68
N ALA A 196 -3.25 -10.08 -6.31
CA ALA A 196 -3.21 -11.19 -5.38
C ALA A 196 -2.27 -12.32 -5.84
N ASP A 197 -2.36 -12.70 -7.11
CA ASP A 197 -1.61 -13.81 -7.71
C ASP A 197 -0.37 -13.34 -8.49
N GLU A 198 -0.06 -12.04 -8.45
CA GLU A 198 1.06 -11.49 -9.20
C GLU A 198 2.38 -11.92 -8.58
N PRO A 199 3.28 -12.57 -9.33
CA PRO A 199 4.58 -12.96 -8.83
C PRO A 199 5.50 -11.75 -8.68
N TYR A 200 6.47 -11.85 -7.78
CA TYR A 200 7.57 -10.90 -7.72
C TYR A 200 8.31 -10.84 -9.05
N PRO A 201 8.48 -9.67 -9.65
CA PRO A 201 9.18 -9.53 -10.92
C PRO A 201 10.68 -9.76 -10.77
N LEU A 202 11.31 -10.28 -11.81
CA LEU A 202 12.75 -10.44 -11.89
C LEU A 202 13.43 -9.14 -12.41
N PRO A 203 14.68 -8.87 -11.97
CA PRO A 203 15.47 -9.62 -11.00
C PRO A 203 14.98 -9.40 -9.56
N LEU A 204 15.12 -10.42 -8.72
CA LEU A 204 14.78 -10.27 -7.29
C LEU A 204 15.84 -9.41 -6.58
N PRO A 205 15.45 -8.54 -5.65
CA PRO A 205 16.35 -7.91 -4.71
C PRO A 205 17.18 -8.94 -3.94
N ARG A 206 18.40 -8.54 -3.53
CA ARG A 206 19.31 -9.45 -2.85
C ARG A 206 18.68 -10.01 -1.55
N GLY A 207 18.73 -11.32 -1.42
CA GLY A 207 18.23 -12.02 -0.24
C GLY A 207 16.74 -12.37 -0.28
N LEU A 208 16.02 -11.98 -1.33
CA LEU A 208 14.64 -12.41 -1.55
C LEU A 208 14.57 -13.73 -2.33
N VAL A 209 13.52 -14.46 -2.08
CA VAL A 209 13.14 -15.70 -2.78
C VAL A 209 11.89 -15.43 -3.63
N PRO A 210 11.65 -16.22 -4.69
CA PRO A 210 10.42 -16.10 -5.48
C PRO A 210 9.17 -16.21 -4.60
N GLN A 211 8.28 -15.24 -4.70
CA GLN A 211 7.04 -15.14 -3.94
C GLN A 211 6.02 -14.29 -4.70
N THR A 212 4.80 -14.20 -4.23
CA THR A 212 3.81 -13.24 -4.71
C THR A 212 3.97 -11.89 -4.01
N LEU A 213 3.28 -10.87 -4.51
CA LEU A 213 3.32 -9.53 -3.94
C LEU A 213 2.67 -9.49 -2.55
N ILE A 214 3.08 -8.51 -1.77
CA ILE A 214 2.44 -8.09 -0.50
C ILE A 214 1.94 -6.65 -0.57
N ASP A 215 2.34 -5.92 -1.63
CA ASP A 215 1.80 -4.62 -1.99
C ASP A 215 0.64 -4.82 -2.97
N HIS A 216 -0.56 -4.38 -2.60
CA HIS A 216 -1.77 -4.72 -3.32
C HIS A 216 -2.54 -3.49 -3.82
N VAL A 217 -3.30 -3.73 -4.91
CA VAL A 217 -4.32 -2.82 -5.42
C VAL A 217 -5.63 -3.59 -5.52
N CYS A 218 -6.61 -3.17 -4.71
CA CYS A 218 -7.97 -3.72 -4.67
C CYS A 218 -8.96 -2.63 -5.12
N THR A 219 -9.92 -2.97 -6.00
CA THR A 219 -10.89 -2.01 -6.50
C THR A 219 -12.19 -2.67 -6.95
N ASP A 220 -13.27 -1.89 -7.01
CA ASP A 220 -14.56 -2.26 -7.62
C ASP A 220 -14.73 -1.71 -9.05
N LEU A 221 -13.68 -1.17 -9.66
CA LEU A 221 -13.73 -0.50 -10.97
C LEU A 221 -13.63 -1.45 -12.18
N GLY A 222 -13.80 -2.74 -11.98
CA GLY A 222 -13.77 -3.74 -13.05
C GLY A 222 -12.39 -4.35 -13.30
N PRO A 223 -12.18 -5.07 -14.39
CA PRO A 223 -10.95 -5.80 -14.66
C PRO A 223 -9.78 -4.84 -14.94
N GLY A 224 -8.59 -5.24 -14.52
CA GLY A 224 -7.36 -4.47 -14.73
C GLY A 224 -6.20 -5.33 -15.20
N ARG A 225 -5.26 -4.71 -15.92
CA ARG A 225 -3.98 -5.32 -16.30
C ARG A 225 -2.91 -4.87 -15.33
N VAL A 226 -2.17 -5.81 -14.75
CA VAL A 226 -1.07 -5.55 -13.83
C VAL A 226 0.25 -5.41 -14.57
N GLU A 227 1.03 -4.40 -14.21
CA GLU A 227 2.42 -4.21 -14.60
C GLU A 227 3.25 -4.09 -13.32
N ALA A 228 4.06 -5.12 -13.03
CA ALA A 228 4.97 -5.10 -11.89
C ALA A 228 6.40 -4.83 -12.35
N TRP A 229 7.20 -4.19 -11.49
CA TRP A 229 8.64 -4.05 -11.68
C TRP A 229 9.38 -4.33 -10.37
N SER A 230 10.59 -4.86 -10.47
CA SER A 230 11.45 -5.05 -9.31
C SER A 230 11.82 -3.69 -8.69
N GLY A 231 12.07 -3.65 -7.39
CA GLY A 231 12.61 -2.46 -6.73
C GLY A 231 14.03 -2.06 -7.17
N ILE A 232 14.46 -2.50 -8.36
CA ILE A 232 15.80 -2.28 -8.94
C ILE A 232 15.66 -1.42 -10.18
N ASP A 233 16.48 -0.37 -10.33
CA ASP A 233 16.47 0.49 -11.52
C ASP A 233 17.19 -0.15 -12.71
N GLY A 234 17.10 0.47 -13.89
CA GLY A 234 17.74 0.01 -15.13
C GLY A 234 19.26 -0.09 -15.07
N ASN A 235 19.91 0.45 -14.05
CA ASN A 235 21.34 0.39 -13.80
C ASN A 235 21.71 -0.68 -12.75
N GLY A 236 20.77 -1.51 -12.31
CA GLY A 236 20.97 -2.53 -11.29
C GLY A 236 21.04 -2.00 -9.85
N ARG A 237 20.63 -0.73 -9.60
CA ARG A 237 20.60 -0.14 -8.28
C ARG A 237 19.31 -0.53 -7.57
N GLN A 238 19.42 -1.06 -6.37
CA GLN A 238 18.28 -1.33 -5.51
C GLN A 238 17.70 -0.02 -4.96
N LEU A 239 16.46 0.27 -5.29
CA LEU A 239 15.70 1.43 -4.84
C LEU A 239 14.76 1.06 -3.69
N SER A 240 14.30 -0.19 -3.66
CA SER A 240 13.48 -0.80 -2.60
C SER A 240 13.63 -2.32 -2.65
N THR A 241 13.40 -3.02 -1.54
CA THR A 241 13.23 -4.47 -1.51
C THR A 241 11.82 -4.88 -1.95
N HIS A 242 10.88 -3.94 -1.97
CA HIS A 242 9.53 -4.14 -2.49
C HIS A 242 9.47 -3.86 -3.99
N PRO A 243 8.77 -4.71 -4.77
CA PRO A 243 8.40 -4.37 -6.13
C PRO A 243 7.33 -3.29 -6.13
N GLY A 244 7.31 -2.49 -7.16
CA GLY A 244 6.16 -1.61 -7.39
C GLY A 244 5.22 -2.23 -8.42
N VAL A 245 3.96 -1.81 -8.41
CA VAL A 245 2.94 -2.25 -9.36
C VAL A 245 2.11 -1.09 -9.88
N VAL A 246 1.65 -1.21 -11.10
CA VAL A 246 0.59 -0.36 -11.67
C VAL A 246 -0.50 -1.27 -12.21
N VAL A 247 -1.74 -0.97 -11.85
CA VAL A 247 -2.93 -1.60 -12.41
C VAL A 247 -3.57 -0.62 -13.39
N THR A 248 -3.70 -1.02 -14.64
CA THR A 248 -4.44 -0.27 -15.67
C THR A 248 -5.83 -0.85 -15.77
N LEU A 249 -6.82 -0.09 -15.32
CA LEU A 249 -8.23 -0.46 -15.42
C LEU A 249 -8.77 -0.11 -16.81
N ALA A 250 -9.68 -0.94 -17.33
CA ALA A 250 -10.42 -0.61 -18.53
C ALA A 250 -11.32 0.61 -18.28
N ASP A 251 -11.54 1.41 -19.32
CA ASP A 251 -12.49 2.53 -19.31
C ASP A 251 -13.93 2.02 -19.36
#